data_2a8dcc332cdede924df3d33d4226732c
#
_entry.id   2a8dcc332cdede924df3d33d4226732c
#
_cell.length_a   1.000
_cell.length_b   1.000
_cell.length_c   1.000
_cell.angle_alpha   90.00
_cell.angle_beta   90.00
_cell.angle_gamma   90.00
#
_symmetry.space_group_name_H-M   'P 1'
#
loop_
_entity.id
_entity.type
_entity.pdbx_description
1 polymer ?
#
loop_
_entity_poly.entity_id
_entity_poly.type
_entity_poly.pdbx_seq_one_letter_code
_entity_poly.pdbx_strand_id
1 'polypeptide(L)'
;MRRMTILAIATMLATAPAFGQSPAPAGAGTAPPPVKPATSAPAGVANPAHATPANPAHATAAKPAAPASTPESRSAAALALSHEPTFDEGTAQRIKEAALSYSDMAVRGGWPMIPADAKFAIGVAGPNDDLLRQRLLISGDLATDKASGPFDDILAEAVKRFQVRHGLAATGTVTPRTLAALNVPVQKRIKQLEASLERLQNTNFAFGQRYVVVNLPATFAEAVENDQVVRRYRVIVGKTEKPSPTLTAEITGVVLNPTWTVPSSIAKTEISAHMRKDPGYLSRMHMEVLDAHDTPIDPHAVDWSGTHTPNFTVRQQNGAWNALGAVKIDMPNPYSVYMHDTNQRNLFSDDYRFDSHGCSRVDNVRDLAAWLLQEEMAKWNRAAIDAAIATGQHQEIALPKKVPVAWIYLTAWMTRDQTIQFRNDIYDQDEQLLEATAEEAAFFSQAANHPLTAHLAQ
;
A
#
# COMPACT_ATOMS: atom_id res chain seq x y z
N MET A 1 18.63 -47.73 -16.72
CA MET A 1 19.19 -47.04 -17.88
C MET A 1 18.03 -46.43 -18.68
N ARG A 2 17.71 -45.15 -18.45
CA ARG A 2 16.78 -44.38 -19.28
C ARG A 2 17.51 -43.11 -19.70
N ARG A 3 17.63 -42.94 -21.02
CA ARG A 3 18.35 -41.82 -21.65
C ARG A 3 17.53 -40.52 -21.49
N MET A 4 18.15 -39.50 -20.94
CA MET A 4 17.69 -38.11 -20.99
C MET A 4 18.00 -37.53 -22.36
N THR A 5 17.00 -37.06 -23.07
CA THR A 5 17.12 -36.28 -24.30
C THR A 5 17.12 -34.80 -23.93
N ILE A 6 18.22 -34.12 -24.21
CA ILE A 6 18.36 -32.66 -24.05
C ILE A 6 17.81 -32.00 -25.30
N LEU A 7 16.79 -31.15 -25.15
CA LEU A 7 16.26 -30.33 -26.23
C LEU A 7 16.89 -28.92 -26.14
N ALA A 8 17.67 -28.59 -27.16
CA ALA A 8 18.26 -27.27 -27.32
C ALA A 8 17.24 -26.33 -27.99
N ILE A 9 16.93 -25.21 -27.35
CA ILE A 9 16.09 -24.16 -27.92
C ILE A 9 16.99 -23.09 -28.52
N ALA A 10 16.87 -22.93 -29.85
CA ALA A 10 17.57 -21.92 -30.62
C ALA A 10 16.89 -20.55 -30.47
N THR A 11 17.68 -19.56 -30.12
CA THR A 11 17.25 -18.14 -30.01
C THR A 11 17.17 -17.55 -31.43
N MET A 12 15.98 -17.17 -31.88
CA MET A 12 15.81 -16.32 -33.08
C MET A 12 15.68 -14.85 -32.63
N LEU A 13 16.64 -14.04 -33.09
CA LEU A 13 16.50 -12.57 -33.05
C LEU A 13 15.51 -12.15 -34.14
N ALA A 14 14.42 -11.48 -33.74
CA ALA A 14 13.55 -10.78 -34.67
C ALA A 14 13.85 -9.28 -34.62
N THR A 15 14.23 -8.73 -35.75
CA THR A 15 14.42 -7.30 -36.00
C THR A 15 13.06 -6.62 -36.22
N ALA A 16 12.77 -5.57 -35.43
CA ALA A 16 11.58 -4.75 -35.59
C ALA A 16 11.76 -3.71 -36.71
N PRO A 17 10.72 -3.42 -37.52
CA PRO A 17 10.74 -2.31 -38.46
C PRO A 17 10.35 -0.98 -37.78
N ALA A 18 11.04 0.08 -38.19
CA ALA A 18 10.76 1.46 -37.83
C ALA A 18 9.45 1.93 -38.51
N PHE A 19 8.52 2.48 -37.71
CA PHE A 19 7.35 3.20 -38.24
C PHE A 19 7.48 4.70 -38.02
N GLY A 20 7.11 5.40 -39.07
CA GLY A 20 7.29 6.81 -39.29
C GLY A 20 6.43 7.71 -38.40
N GLN A 21 6.92 8.91 -38.28
CA GLN A 21 6.28 10.07 -37.65
C GLN A 21 5.03 10.51 -38.42
N SER A 22 3.96 10.83 -37.71
CA SER A 22 2.84 11.62 -38.20
C SER A 22 2.70 12.91 -37.39
N PRO A 23 2.29 14.03 -38.00
CA PRO A 23 2.41 15.36 -37.41
C PRO A 23 1.24 15.71 -36.47
N ALA A 24 1.53 16.57 -35.49
CA ALA A 24 0.59 17.14 -34.55
C ALA A 24 -0.37 18.15 -35.21
N PRO A 25 -1.64 18.25 -34.76
CA PRO A 25 -2.47 19.40 -35.08
C PRO A 25 -2.29 20.51 -34.04
N ALA A 26 -2.10 21.72 -34.54
CA ALA A 26 -2.13 22.96 -33.77
C ALA A 26 -3.57 23.27 -33.33
N GLY A 27 -3.76 23.57 -32.05
CA GLY A 27 -5.01 24.11 -31.51
C GLY A 27 -4.70 25.10 -30.40
N ALA A 28 -4.84 26.38 -30.67
CA ALA A 28 -4.72 27.48 -29.72
C ALA A 28 -5.90 27.48 -28.75
N GLY A 29 -5.63 27.47 -27.46
CA GLY A 29 -6.59 27.64 -26.37
C GLY A 29 -6.05 28.67 -25.37
N THR A 30 -6.73 29.78 -25.28
CA THR A 30 -6.46 31.00 -24.49
C THR A 30 -6.37 30.72 -22.99
N ALA A 31 -5.35 31.29 -22.33
CA ALA A 31 -5.16 31.30 -20.88
C ALA A 31 -6.13 32.28 -20.20
N PRO A 32 -6.61 31.97 -18.98
CA PRO A 32 -7.35 32.90 -18.14
C PRO A 32 -6.42 33.91 -17.44
N PRO A 33 -6.90 35.12 -17.08
CA PRO A 33 -6.09 36.21 -16.57
C PRO A 33 -5.67 36.03 -15.11
N PRO A 34 -4.59 36.70 -14.65
CA PRO A 34 -4.05 36.57 -13.30
C PRO A 34 -4.87 37.32 -12.25
N VAL A 35 -5.06 36.68 -11.09
CA VAL A 35 -5.68 37.29 -9.91
C VAL A 35 -4.64 38.12 -9.17
N LYS A 36 -4.97 39.40 -8.91
CA LYS A 36 -4.16 40.35 -8.13
C LYS A 36 -4.08 39.98 -6.65
N PRO A 37 -2.95 40.23 -6.00
CA PRO A 37 -2.85 40.07 -4.56
C PRO A 37 -3.49 41.26 -3.82
N ALA A 38 -4.20 40.97 -2.74
CA ALA A 38 -4.79 41.98 -1.84
C ALA A 38 -3.71 42.57 -0.95
N THR A 39 -3.71 43.91 -0.91
CA THR A 39 -2.85 44.75 -0.08
C THR A 39 -3.25 44.70 1.38
N SER A 40 -2.26 44.57 2.23
CA SER A 40 -2.33 44.80 3.69
C SER A 40 -2.46 46.29 4.02
N ALA A 41 -3.29 46.64 5.00
CA ALA A 41 -3.33 47.97 5.62
C ALA A 41 -3.24 47.85 7.17
N PRO A 42 -2.79 48.89 7.88
CA PRO A 42 -2.00 48.75 9.08
C PRO A 42 -2.81 48.85 10.40
N ALA A 43 -2.11 48.48 11.47
CA ALA A 43 -2.55 48.51 12.87
C ALA A 43 -3.03 49.88 13.37
N GLY A 44 -4.16 49.90 14.04
CA GLY A 44 -4.68 51.03 14.81
C GLY A 44 -4.75 50.67 16.29
N VAL A 45 -4.30 51.63 17.08
CA VAL A 45 -4.01 51.64 18.53
C VAL A 45 -5.26 51.55 19.39
N ALA A 46 -5.10 50.95 20.57
CA ALA A 46 -6.05 50.74 21.67
C ALA A 46 -6.60 52.03 22.31
N ASN A 47 -7.78 51.96 22.92
CA ASN A 47 -7.97 52.31 24.33
C ASN A 47 -9.35 51.90 24.91
N PRO A 48 -9.52 51.84 26.23
CA PRO A 48 -10.38 50.91 26.95
C PRO A 48 -11.66 51.54 27.49
N ALA A 49 -12.62 50.72 27.83
CA ALA A 49 -13.54 50.73 28.96
C ALA A 49 -14.98 50.37 28.59
N HIS A 50 -15.48 49.35 29.17
CA HIS A 50 -16.58 49.29 30.16
C HIS A 50 -17.01 47.83 30.39
N ALA A 51 -16.78 47.37 31.59
CA ALA A 51 -17.22 46.06 32.07
C ALA A 51 -18.74 46.09 32.35
N THR A 52 -19.45 45.08 31.81
CA THR A 52 -20.77 44.69 32.31
C THR A 52 -20.71 43.19 32.64
N PRO A 53 -21.29 42.73 33.77
CA PRO A 53 -21.07 41.36 34.24
C PRO A 53 -21.87 40.36 33.38
N ALA A 54 -21.18 39.39 32.79
CA ALA A 54 -21.78 38.28 32.09
C ALA A 54 -22.20 37.18 33.06
N ASN A 55 -23.43 36.76 32.89
CA ASN A 55 -24.09 35.60 33.50
C ASN A 55 -23.29 34.29 33.25
N PRO A 56 -23.14 33.38 34.22
CA PRO A 56 -22.41 32.11 33.99
C PRO A 56 -23.27 31.16 33.17
N ALA A 57 -23.06 31.14 31.85
CA ALA A 57 -23.55 30.11 30.98
C ALA A 57 -22.70 28.84 31.17
N HIS A 58 -23.37 27.71 31.37
CA HIS A 58 -22.81 26.40 31.55
C HIS A 58 -21.67 26.10 30.52
N ALA A 59 -20.45 26.06 31.00
CA ALA A 59 -19.33 25.49 30.29
C ALA A 59 -19.53 23.96 30.27
N THR A 60 -20.01 23.43 29.17
CA THR A 60 -19.89 21.98 28.87
C THR A 60 -18.40 21.68 28.82
N ALA A 61 -17.92 20.96 29.84
CA ALA A 61 -16.56 20.47 29.88
C ALA A 61 -16.28 19.67 28.58
N ALA A 62 -15.34 20.16 27.78
CA ALA A 62 -14.85 19.43 26.64
C ALA A 62 -14.31 18.07 27.11
N LYS A 63 -14.86 16.99 26.56
CA LYS A 63 -14.37 15.62 26.79
C LYS A 63 -12.86 15.61 26.55
N PRO A 64 -12.02 15.11 27.48
CA PRO A 64 -10.58 15.09 27.29
C PRO A 64 -10.28 14.39 25.98
N ALA A 65 -9.45 15.00 25.14
CA ALA A 65 -8.96 14.35 23.91
C ALA A 65 -8.30 13.03 24.31
N ALA A 66 -8.68 11.93 23.63
CA ALA A 66 -8.04 10.65 23.85
C ALA A 66 -6.53 10.81 23.64
N PRO A 67 -5.68 10.18 24.48
CA PRO A 67 -4.23 10.27 24.34
C PRO A 67 -3.82 9.84 22.93
N ALA A 68 -2.90 10.60 22.30
CA ALA A 68 -2.39 10.29 20.97
C ALA A 68 -1.84 8.86 20.96
N SER A 69 -2.33 8.02 20.04
CA SER A 69 -1.90 6.63 19.94
C SER A 69 -0.43 6.55 19.52
N THR A 70 0.39 5.78 20.25
CA THR A 70 1.78 5.51 19.86
C THR A 70 1.83 4.51 18.70
N PRO A 71 2.93 4.42 17.93
CA PRO A 71 3.11 3.38 16.93
C PRO A 71 2.87 1.96 17.47
N GLU A 72 3.34 1.70 18.70
CA GLU A 72 3.17 0.43 19.39
C GLU A 72 1.70 0.13 19.70
N SER A 73 0.95 1.13 20.20
CA SER A 73 -0.47 0.97 20.51
C SER A 73 -1.31 0.75 19.22
N ARG A 74 -0.94 1.39 18.10
CA ARG A 74 -1.61 1.17 16.81
C ARG A 74 -1.35 -0.23 16.26
N SER A 75 -0.11 -0.73 16.36
CA SER A 75 0.24 -2.09 15.95
C SER A 75 -0.49 -3.14 16.79
N ALA A 76 -0.54 -2.94 18.11
CA ALA A 76 -1.29 -3.81 19.01
C ALA A 76 -2.79 -3.81 18.71
N ALA A 77 -3.39 -2.65 18.44
CA ALA A 77 -4.79 -2.55 18.06
C ALA A 77 -5.09 -3.24 16.71
N ALA A 78 -4.19 -3.10 15.72
CA ALA A 78 -4.35 -3.78 14.45
C ALA A 78 -4.22 -5.29 14.57
N LEU A 79 -3.32 -5.78 15.43
CA LEU A 79 -3.13 -7.22 15.72
C LEU A 79 -4.34 -7.80 16.46
N ALA A 80 -4.95 -7.05 17.37
CA ALA A 80 -6.14 -7.48 18.12
C ALA A 80 -7.37 -7.74 17.22
N LEU A 81 -7.38 -7.22 15.97
CA LEU A 81 -8.48 -7.45 15.03
C LEU A 81 -8.46 -8.85 14.41
N SER A 82 -7.29 -9.43 14.16
CA SER A 82 -7.13 -10.78 13.64
C SER A 82 -5.68 -11.24 13.73
N HIS A 83 -5.47 -12.49 14.14
CA HIS A 83 -4.18 -13.18 14.07
C HIS A 83 -4.01 -13.99 12.78
N GLU A 84 -5.01 -13.95 11.89
CA GLU A 84 -5.00 -14.70 10.65
C GLU A 84 -4.13 -14.01 9.60
N PRO A 85 -3.18 -14.72 8.95
CA PRO A 85 -2.38 -14.17 7.87
C PRO A 85 -3.23 -13.82 6.64
N THR A 86 -2.86 -12.73 5.98
CA THR A 86 -3.42 -12.38 4.67
C THR A 86 -3.03 -13.39 3.60
N PHE A 87 -1.83 -13.99 3.74
CA PHE A 87 -1.28 -14.95 2.80
C PHE A 87 -0.61 -16.11 3.53
N ASP A 88 -1.14 -17.31 3.31
CA ASP A 88 -0.61 -18.59 3.75
C ASP A 88 -0.86 -19.68 2.67
N GLU A 89 -0.41 -20.90 2.90
CA GLU A 89 -0.53 -22.01 1.94
C GLU A 89 -1.98 -22.30 1.50
N GLY A 90 -2.98 -22.02 2.35
CA GLY A 90 -4.41 -22.26 2.06
C GLY A 90 -5.13 -21.08 1.41
N THR A 91 -4.49 -19.92 1.27
CA THR A 91 -5.16 -18.69 0.84
C THR A 91 -5.80 -18.80 -0.55
N ALA A 92 -5.13 -19.41 -1.52
CA ALA A 92 -5.66 -19.58 -2.88
C ALA A 92 -6.94 -20.43 -2.88
N GLN A 93 -6.98 -21.52 -2.11
CA GLN A 93 -8.16 -22.38 -2.01
C GLN A 93 -9.33 -21.63 -1.36
N ARG A 94 -9.08 -20.88 -0.29
CA ARG A 94 -10.13 -20.07 0.37
C ARG A 94 -10.68 -18.96 -0.54
N ILE A 95 -9.83 -18.30 -1.35
CA ILE A 95 -10.29 -17.31 -2.34
C ILE A 95 -11.20 -17.97 -3.37
N LYS A 96 -10.88 -19.18 -3.84
CA LYS A 96 -11.75 -19.95 -4.76
C LYS A 96 -13.12 -20.25 -4.14
N GLU A 97 -13.15 -20.66 -2.89
CA GLU A 97 -14.40 -20.89 -2.14
C GLU A 97 -15.22 -19.60 -1.98
N ALA A 98 -14.55 -18.48 -1.66
CA ALA A 98 -15.18 -17.17 -1.61
C ALA A 98 -15.77 -16.75 -2.96
N ALA A 99 -15.05 -16.98 -4.06
CA ALA A 99 -15.53 -16.65 -5.41
C ALA A 99 -16.79 -17.45 -5.78
N LEU A 100 -16.83 -18.74 -5.46
CA LEU A 100 -18.03 -19.58 -5.66
C LEU A 100 -19.20 -19.07 -4.83
N SER A 101 -19.00 -18.73 -3.55
CA SER A 101 -20.05 -18.19 -2.69
C SER A 101 -20.62 -16.85 -3.21
N TYR A 102 -19.74 -15.97 -3.73
CA TYR A 102 -20.17 -14.70 -4.31
C TYR A 102 -20.87 -14.89 -5.68
N SER A 103 -20.45 -15.90 -6.45
CA SER A 103 -21.13 -16.26 -7.69
C SER A 103 -22.56 -16.77 -7.42
N ASP A 104 -22.76 -17.62 -6.41
CA ASP A 104 -24.07 -18.04 -5.96
C ASP A 104 -24.92 -16.87 -5.48
N MET A 105 -24.32 -15.93 -4.78
CA MET A 105 -24.99 -14.70 -4.35
C MET A 105 -25.41 -13.85 -5.55
N ALA A 106 -24.59 -13.74 -6.59
CA ALA A 106 -24.90 -13.03 -7.83
C ALA A 106 -26.09 -13.68 -8.58
N VAL A 107 -26.12 -15.02 -8.66
CA VAL A 107 -27.23 -15.78 -9.26
C VAL A 107 -28.57 -15.52 -8.53
N ARG A 108 -28.52 -15.33 -7.21
CA ARG A 108 -29.67 -14.95 -6.39
C ARG A 108 -30.07 -13.46 -6.48
N GLY A 109 -29.45 -12.69 -7.37
CA GLY A 109 -29.71 -11.27 -7.61
C GLY A 109 -28.79 -10.31 -6.87
N GLY A 110 -27.79 -10.79 -6.13
CA GLY A 110 -26.84 -9.98 -5.38
C GLY A 110 -27.47 -9.22 -4.22
N TRP A 111 -27.07 -7.98 -4.05
CA TRP A 111 -27.59 -7.10 -3.01
C TRP A 111 -28.13 -5.78 -3.56
N PRO A 112 -29.07 -5.14 -2.83
CA PRO A 112 -29.62 -3.86 -3.24
C PRO A 112 -28.58 -2.74 -3.15
N MET A 113 -28.73 -1.75 -4.04
CA MET A 113 -27.97 -0.50 -3.99
C MET A 113 -28.64 0.47 -3.03
N ILE A 114 -27.86 1.11 -2.19
CA ILE A 114 -28.33 2.13 -1.25
C ILE A 114 -28.27 3.50 -1.94
N PRO A 115 -29.31 4.35 -1.87
CA PRO A 115 -29.28 5.68 -2.48
C PRO A 115 -28.07 6.51 -2.03
N ALA A 116 -27.47 7.25 -2.95
CA ALA A 116 -26.24 8.02 -2.69
C ALA A 116 -26.45 9.15 -1.65
N ASP A 117 -27.65 9.64 -1.52
CA ASP A 117 -28.08 10.67 -0.57
C ASP A 117 -28.64 10.08 0.74
N ALA A 118 -28.62 8.76 0.91
CA ALA A 118 -29.09 8.10 2.13
C ALA A 118 -28.33 8.58 3.36
N LYS A 119 -29.07 8.88 4.41
CA LYS A 119 -28.55 9.32 5.70
C LYS A 119 -28.95 8.34 6.78
N PHE A 120 -28.01 8.04 7.65
CA PHE A 120 -28.17 7.11 8.75
C PHE A 120 -27.73 7.76 10.07
N ALA A 121 -28.53 7.60 11.11
CA ALA A 121 -28.20 8.11 12.44
C ALA A 121 -28.67 7.13 13.53
N ILE A 122 -27.81 6.81 14.48
CA ILE A 122 -28.15 5.92 15.61
C ILE A 122 -29.37 6.45 16.37
N GLY A 123 -30.31 5.56 16.64
CA GLY A 123 -31.54 5.86 17.37
C GLY A 123 -32.63 6.61 16.58
N VAL A 124 -32.38 6.89 15.31
CA VAL A 124 -33.33 7.55 14.41
C VAL A 124 -33.76 6.57 13.34
N ALA A 125 -35.07 6.30 13.22
CA ALA A 125 -35.61 5.48 12.15
C ALA A 125 -35.56 6.26 10.81
N GLY A 126 -34.93 5.67 9.82
CA GLY A 126 -34.78 6.24 8.49
C GLY A 126 -35.38 5.36 7.39
N PRO A 127 -35.75 5.94 6.23
CA PRO A 127 -36.36 5.19 5.14
C PRO A 127 -35.46 4.14 4.47
N ASN A 128 -34.14 4.22 4.72
CA ASN A 128 -33.15 3.32 4.13
C ASN A 128 -32.56 2.30 5.12
N ASP A 129 -33.04 2.27 6.39
CA ASP A 129 -32.47 1.40 7.42
C ASP A 129 -32.66 -0.09 7.07
N ASP A 130 -33.85 -0.46 6.60
CA ASP A 130 -34.13 -1.83 6.17
C ASP A 130 -33.29 -2.22 4.95
N LEU A 131 -33.03 -1.29 4.04
CA LEU A 131 -32.18 -1.52 2.87
C LEU A 131 -30.72 -1.77 3.30
N LEU A 132 -30.20 -1.00 4.25
CA LEU A 132 -28.88 -1.20 4.84
C LEU A 132 -28.81 -2.55 5.59
N ARG A 133 -29.84 -2.89 6.36
CA ARG A 133 -29.95 -4.18 7.04
C ARG A 133 -29.90 -5.33 6.04
N GLN A 134 -30.71 -5.29 5.00
CA GLN A 134 -30.74 -6.29 3.95
C GLN A 134 -29.35 -6.41 3.27
N ARG A 135 -28.69 -5.29 2.98
CA ARG A 135 -27.34 -5.27 2.40
C ARG A 135 -26.32 -5.99 3.29
N LEU A 136 -26.34 -5.72 4.60
CA LEU A 136 -25.43 -6.31 5.56
C LEU A 136 -25.76 -7.77 5.93
N LEU A 137 -27.03 -8.15 5.87
CA LEU A 137 -27.48 -9.55 5.97
C LEU A 137 -26.93 -10.40 4.84
N ILE A 138 -27.11 -9.95 3.60
CA ILE A 138 -26.67 -10.70 2.40
C ILE A 138 -25.14 -10.90 2.44
N SER A 139 -24.40 -9.92 2.93
CA SER A 139 -22.95 -10.01 3.02
C SER A 139 -22.43 -10.68 4.29
N GLY A 140 -23.30 -11.14 5.18
CA GLY A 140 -22.95 -11.86 6.40
C GLY A 140 -22.48 -10.96 7.55
N ASP A 141 -22.57 -9.65 7.41
CA ASP A 141 -22.17 -8.71 8.46
C ASP A 141 -23.24 -8.53 9.55
N LEU A 142 -24.50 -8.88 9.28
CA LEU A 142 -25.62 -8.83 10.21
C LEU A 142 -26.27 -10.21 10.32
N ALA A 143 -26.71 -10.58 11.53
CA ALA A 143 -27.41 -11.86 11.77
C ALA A 143 -28.82 -11.84 11.17
N THR A 144 -29.32 -13.01 10.74
CA THR A 144 -30.59 -13.16 9.99
C THR A 144 -31.83 -12.76 10.76
N ASP A 145 -31.81 -12.88 12.10
CA ASP A 145 -32.92 -12.47 12.99
C ASP A 145 -33.03 -10.94 13.17
N LYS A 146 -32.18 -10.16 12.52
CA LYS A 146 -32.10 -8.69 12.63
C LYS A 146 -32.43 -7.97 11.32
N ALA A 147 -33.34 -8.54 10.51
CA ALA A 147 -33.65 -8.08 9.14
C ALA A 147 -34.32 -6.72 9.06
N SER A 148 -34.99 -6.26 10.11
CA SER A 148 -35.75 -5.01 10.14
C SER A 148 -35.54 -4.21 11.42
N GLY A 149 -35.87 -2.93 11.38
CA GLY A 149 -35.77 -2.01 12.50
C GLY A 149 -34.93 -0.76 12.22
N PRO A 150 -34.89 0.18 13.18
CA PRO A 150 -34.15 1.44 13.04
C PRO A 150 -32.64 1.21 13.02
N PHE A 151 -31.88 2.25 12.74
CA PHE A 151 -30.40 2.24 12.93
C PHE A 151 -30.09 2.23 14.44
N ASP A 152 -29.98 1.02 15.00
CA ASP A 152 -29.66 0.75 16.39
C ASP A 152 -28.16 0.35 16.57
N ASP A 153 -27.77 0.07 17.81
CA ASP A 153 -26.40 -0.37 18.13
C ASP A 153 -26.02 -1.69 17.42
N ILE A 154 -27.01 -2.59 17.19
CA ILE A 154 -26.77 -3.86 16.50
C ILE A 154 -26.37 -3.59 15.04
N LEU A 155 -27.09 -2.66 14.39
CA LEU A 155 -26.76 -2.26 13.02
C LEU A 155 -25.44 -1.50 12.96
N ALA A 156 -25.13 -0.64 13.95
CA ALA A 156 -23.86 0.04 14.05
C ALA A 156 -22.68 -0.94 14.19
N GLU A 157 -22.82 -1.99 14.99
CA GLU A 157 -21.81 -3.05 15.11
C GLU A 157 -21.68 -3.88 13.80
N ALA A 158 -22.77 -4.10 13.07
CA ALA A 158 -22.71 -4.71 11.73
C ALA A 158 -21.95 -3.82 10.73
N VAL A 159 -22.18 -2.50 10.77
CA VAL A 159 -21.43 -1.52 9.96
C VAL A 159 -19.93 -1.55 10.34
N LYS A 160 -19.58 -1.65 11.62
CA LYS A 160 -18.17 -1.78 12.03
C LYS A 160 -17.51 -3.04 11.46
N ARG A 161 -18.18 -4.21 11.53
CA ARG A 161 -17.66 -5.46 10.92
C ARG A 161 -17.43 -5.29 9.43
N PHE A 162 -18.42 -4.71 8.71
CA PHE A 162 -18.28 -4.39 7.31
C PHE A 162 -17.08 -3.46 7.05
N GLN A 163 -16.93 -2.38 7.83
CA GLN A 163 -15.83 -1.43 7.69
C GLN A 163 -14.46 -2.10 7.87
N VAL A 164 -14.29 -2.92 8.91
CA VAL A 164 -13.02 -3.63 9.19
C VAL A 164 -12.61 -4.49 8.00
N ARG A 165 -13.50 -5.36 7.50
CA ARG A 165 -13.17 -6.26 6.40
C ARG A 165 -13.05 -5.56 5.04
N HIS A 166 -13.44 -4.27 4.95
CA HIS A 166 -13.23 -3.42 3.78
C HIS A 166 -12.06 -2.42 3.95
N GLY A 167 -11.27 -2.56 5.02
CA GLY A 167 -10.12 -1.67 5.29
C GLY A 167 -10.50 -0.24 5.64
N LEU A 168 -11.73 -0.02 6.11
CA LEU A 168 -12.24 1.28 6.55
C LEU A 168 -12.12 1.44 8.07
N ALA A 169 -12.11 2.68 8.55
CA ALA A 169 -12.16 2.94 9.99
C ALA A 169 -13.47 2.39 10.59
N ALA A 170 -13.35 1.59 11.65
CA ALA A 170 -14.47 0.92 12.32
C ALA A 170 -15.27 1.87 13.22
N THR A 171 -15.93 2.85 12.63
CA THR A 171 -16.70 3.88 13.34
C THR A 171 -18.13 3.47 13.67
N GLY A 172 -18.68 2.49 12.95
CA GLY A 172 -20.09 2.16 12.99
C GLY A 172 -21.00 3.19 12.30
N THR A 173 -20.43 4.22 11.71
CA THR A 173 -21.15 5.28 10.99
C THR A 173 -21.04 5.08 9.50
N VAL A 174 -22.14 5.20 8.76
CA VAL A 174 -22.12 5.11 7.30
C VAL A 174 -21.61 6.43 6.71
N THR A 175 -20.31 6.53 6.52
CA THR A 175 -19.67 7.65 5.83
C THR A 175 -19.81 7.54 4.32
N PRO A 176 -19.52 8.58 3.51
CA PRO A 176 -19.50 8.46 2.05
C PRO A 176 -18.60 7.32 1.54
N ARG A 177 -17.44 7.08 2.18
CA ARG A 177 -16.55 5.95 1.85
C ARG A 177 -17.20 4.60 2.19
N THR A 178 -17.88 4.50 3.33
CA THR A 178 -18.60 3.29 3.72
C THR A 178 -19.73 3.02 2.74
N LEU A 179 -20.51 4.05 2.37
CA LEU A 179 -21.59 3.92 1.40
C LEU A 179 -21.09 3.50 0.01
N ALA A 180 -19.99 4.08 -0.46
CA ALA A 180 -19.35 3.66 -1.71
C ALA A 180 -18.93 2.18 -1.67
N ALA A 181 -18.36 1.70 -0.58
CA ALA A 181 -17.98 0.30 -0.42
C ALA A 181 -19.19 -0.65 -0.34
N LEU A 182 -20.28 -0.25 0.32
CA LEU A 182 -21.56 -0.98 0.36
C LEU A 182 -22.16 -1.14 -1.04
N ASN A 183 -22.02 -0.12 -1.87
CA ASN A 183 -22.58 -0.04 -3.22
C ASN A 183 -21.69 -0.65 -4.32
N VAL A 184 -20.55 -1.25 -4.00
CA VAL A 184 -19.79 -2.00 -5.02
C VAL A 184 -20.61 -3.23 -5.43
N PRO A 185 -20.93 -3.42 -6.74
CA PRO A 185 -21.72 -4.56 -7.20
C PRO A 185 -21.05 -5.90 -6.91
N VAL A 186 -21.87 -6.96 -6.71
CA VAL A 186 -21.37 -8.31 -6.42
C VAL A 186 -20.45 -8.81 -7.53
N GLN A 187 -20.74 -8.50 -8.80
CA GLN A 187 -19.92 -8.87 -9.96
C GLN A 187 -18.50 -8.27 -9.87
N LYS A 188 -18.38 -7.03 -9.38
CA LYS A 188 -17.06 -6.42 -9.17
C LYS A 188 -16.30 -7.11 -8.02
N ARG A 189 -17.00 -7.58 -6.99
CA ARG A 189 -16.38 -8.37 -5.91
C ARG A 189 -15.90 -9.74 -6.38
N ILE A 190 -16.65 -10.39 -7.28
CA ILE A 190 -16.22 -11.64 -7.93
C ILE A 190 -14.93 -11.39 -8.72
N LYS A 191 -14.89 -10.37 -9.58
CA LYS A 191 -13.67 -10.00 -10.33
C LYS A 191 -12.44 -9.76 -9.42
N GLN A 192 -12.64 -9.11 -8.26
CA GLN A 192 -11.55 -8.93 -7.29
C GLN A 192 -11.04 -10.27 -6.74
N LEU A 193 -11.94 -11.22 -6.44
CA LEU A 193 -11.56 -12.56 -5.98
C LEU A 193 -10.85 -13.34 -7.09
N GLU A 194 -11.35 -13.30 -8.31
CA GLU A 194 -10.74 -13.95 -9.49
C GLU A 194 -9.35 -13.39 -9.77
N ALA A 195 -9.18 -12.07 -9.83
CA ALA A 195 -7.88 -11.44 -10.04
C ALA A 195 -6.89 -11.76 -8.92
N SER A 196 -7.36 -11.81 -7.66
CA SER A 196 -6.51 -12.20 -6.52
C SER A 196 -6.08 -13.67 -6.62
N LEU A 197 -6.99 -14.56 -7.04
CA LEU A 197 -6.68 -15.98 -7.26
C LEU A 197 -5.64 -16.16 -8.37
N GLU A 198 -5.83 -15.48 -9.51
CA GLU A 198 -4.92 -15.52 -10.65
C GLU A 198 -3.50 -15.08 -10.26
N ARG A 199 -3.37 -14.01 -9.48
CA ARG A 199 -2.06 -13.56 -8.97
C ARG A 199 -1.37 -14.62 -8.11
N LEU A 200 -2.13 -15.32 -7.25
CA LEU A 200 -1.56 -16.34 -6.37
C LEU A 200 -1.13 -17.60 -7.13
N GLN A 201 -1.82 -17.97 -8.22
CA GLN A 201 -1.42 -19.09 -9.07
C GLN A 201 -0.03 -18.87 -9.69
N ASN A 202 0.32 -17.61 -9.95
CA ASN A 202 1.61 -17.19 -10.51
C ASN A 202 2.63 -16.77 -9.43
N THR A 203 2.28 -16.90 -8.14
CA THR A 203 3.16 -16.54 -7.02
C THR A 203 3.85 -17.79 -6.47
N ASN A 204 5.15 -17.92 -6.73
CA ASN A 204 5.97 -18.97 -6.10
C ASN A 204 6.57 -18.41 -4.81
N PHE A 205 6.03 -18.84 -3.66
CA PHE A 205 6.50 -18.44 -2.35
C PHE A 205 6.71 -19.65 -1.44
N ALA A 206 7.95 -19.80 -0.97
CA ALA A 206 8.29 -20.84 -0.01
C ALA A 206 7.94 -20.38 1.40
N PHE A 207 6.79 -20.79 1.90
CA PHE A 207 6.39 -20.54 3.29
C PHE A 207 7.36 -21.21 4.26
N GLY A 208 7.80 -20.47 5.26
CA GLY A 208 8.64 -20.96 6.33
C GLY A 208 7.93 -20.83 7.68
N GLN A 209 8.56 -21.31 8.74
CA GLN A 209 8.06 -21.09 10.10
C GLN A 209 7.88 -19.60 10.42
N ARG A 210 8.72 -18.76 9.83
CA ARG A 210 8.67 -17.29 9.93
C ARG A 210 8.74 -16.69 8.55
N TYR A 211 7.88 -15.73 8.27
CA TYR A 211 7.90 -14.97 7.01
C TYR A 211 7.23 -13.59 7.17
N VAL A 212 7.46 -12.72 6.20
CA VAL A 212 6.82 -11.40 6.13
C VAL A 212 5.92 -11.34 4.91
N VAL A 213 4.72 -10.80 5.07
CA VAL A 213 3.81 -10.50 3.97
C VAL A 213 3.52 -9.02 3.94
N VAL A 214 3.64 -8.40 2.76
CA VAL A 214 3.15 -7.03 2.52
C VAL A 214 2.02 -7.11 1.52
N ASN A 215 0.76 -6.90 1.95
CA ASN A 215 -0.34 -6.77 1.01
C ASN A 215 -0.48 -5.30 0.59
N LEU A 216 -0.07 -4.99 -0.63
CA LEU A 216 0.03 -3.64 -1.16
C LEU A 216 -1.30 -2.87 -1.11
N PRO A 217 -2.47 -3.41 -1.61
CA PRO A 217 -3.76 -2.72 -1.50
C PRO A 217 -4.24 -2.54 -0.06
N ALA A 218 -3.80 -3.40 0.87
CA ALA A 218 -4.17 -3.30 2.27
C ALA A 218 -3.30 -2.30 3.04
N THR A 219 -2.14 -1.94 2.50
CA THR A 219 -1.14 -1.07 3.15
C THR A 219 -0.76 -1.55 4.55
N PHE A 220 -0.60 -2.88 4.68
CA PHE A 220 -0.11 -3.55 5.88
C PHE A 220 1.03 -4.51 5.55
N ALA A 221 2.01 -4.58 6.46
CA ALA A 221 2.98 -5.65 6.55
C ALA A 221 2.64 -6.52 7.76
N GLU A 222 2.77 -7.83 7.60
CA GLU A 222 2.54 -8.84 8.63
C GLU A 222 3.81 -9.63 8.87
N ALA A 223 4.25 -9.71 10.12
CA ALA A 223 5.23 -10.69 10.56
C ALA A 223 4.45 -11.94 11.02
N VAL A 224 4.67 -13.03 10.33
CA VAL A 224 3.99 -14.31 10.59
C VAL A 224 4.98 -15.29 11.21
N GLU A 225 4.54 -15.97 12.25
CA GLU A 225 5.30 -17.03 12.92
C GLU A 225 4.37 -18.16 13.32
N ASN A 226 4.71 -19.39 12.94
CA ASN A 226 3.88 -20.58 13.19
C ASN A 226 2.43 -20.37 12.70
N ASP A 227 2.27 -19.85 11.49
CA ASP A 227 0.97 -19.58 10.85
C ASP A 227 0.08 -18.56 11.57
N GLN A 228 0.63 -17.77 12.47
CA GLN A 228 -0.06 -16.68 13.16
C GLN A 228 0.60 -15.35 12.89
N VAL A 229 -0.18 -14.31 12.69
CA VAL A 229 0.32 -12.93 12.65
C VAL A 229 0.71 -12.50 14.05
N VAL A 230 2.01 -12.44 14.32
CA VAL A 230 2.53 -12.01 15.62
C VAL A 230 2.72 -10.49 15.68
N ARG A 231 2.85 -9.82 14.53
CA ARG A 231 2.93 -8.36 14.40
C ARG A 231 2.29 -7.91 13.10
N ARG A 232 1.60 -6.79 13.13
CA ARG A 232 1.08 -6.12 11.93
C ARG A 232 1.47 -4.65 11.94
N TYR A 233 2.00 -4.18 10.82
CA TYR A 233 2.52 -2.83 10.67
C TYR A 233 1.76 -2.09 9.57
N ARG A 234 1.42 -0.82 9.78
CA ARG A 234 1.02 0.05 8.68
C ARG A 234 2.21 0.27 7.76
N VAL A 235 1.95 0.29 6.45
CA VAL A 235 2.98 0.64 5.48
C VAL A 235 2.49 1.74 4.55
N ILE A 236 3.46 2.52 4.03
CA ILE A 236 3.24 3.44 2.92
C ILE A 236 3.92 2.81 1.71
N VAL A 237 3.16 2.52 0.69
CA VAL A 237 3.61 1.85 -0.54
C VAL A 237 3.65 2.83 -1.72
N GLY A 238 4.04 2.37 -2.90
CA GLY A 238 4.17 3.17 -4.10
C GLY A 238 2.90 3.92 -4.48
N LYS A 239 3.07 5.14 -4.97
CA LYS A 239 1.98 5.91 -5.58
C LYS A 239 1.58 5.30 -6.94
N THR A 240 0.42 5.70 -7.47
CA THR A 240 -0.14 5.13 -8.71
C THR A 240 0.80 5.27 -9.91
N GLU A 241 1.56 6.36 -9.99
CA GLU A 241 2.54 6.62 -11.07
C GLU A 241 3.87 5.85 -10.88
N LYS A 242 4.12 5.34 -9.67
CA LYS A 242 5.29 4.54 -9.30
C LYS A 242 4.87 3.42 -8.34
N PRO A 243 4.11 2.44 -8.80
CA PRO A 243 3.57 1.39 -7.95
C PRO A 243 4.67 0.53 -7.33
N SER A 244 4.40 0.02 -6.14
CA SER A 244 5.23 -1.04 -5.58
C SER A 244 5.05 -2.32 -6.41
N PRO A 245 6.14 -3.02 -6.78
CA PRO A 245 6.03 -4.27 -7.52
C PRO A 245 5.53 -5.40 -6.61
N THR A 246 4.85 -6.39 -7.19
CA THR A 246 4.69 -7.70 -6.56
C THR A 246 5.98 -8.50 -6.71
N LEU A 247 6.42 -9.16 -5.65
CA LEU A 247 7.64 -9.95 -5.67
C LEU A 247 7.69 -10.94 -4.49
N THR A 248 8.53 -11.94 -4.64
CA THR A 248 9.01 -12.79 -3.54
C THR A 248 10.52 -12.63 -3.41
N ALA A 249 11.01 -12.54 -2.18
CA ALA A 249 12.42 -12.37 -1.88
C ALA A 249 12.76 -12.95 -0.49
N GLU A 250 14.00 -12.78 -0.08
CA GLU A 250 14.46 -13.11 1.28
C GLU A 250 15.00 -11.84 1.96
N ILE A 251 14.58 -11.60 3.19
CA ILE A 251 15.21 -10.60 4.05
C ILE A 251 16.54 -11.18 4.52
N THR A 252 17.61 -10.46 4.24
CA THR A 252 18.99 -10.90 4.51
C THR A 252 19.67 -10.12 5.63
N GLY A 253 19.14 -8.93 5.98
CA GLY A 253 19.78 -8.08 6.99
C GLY A 253 18.94 -6.89 7.42
N VAL A 254 19.43 -6.22 8.43
CA VAL A 254 18.93 -4.96 8.98
C VAL A 254 20.07 -3.95 8.98
N VAL A 255 19.84 -2.76 8.46
CA VAL A 255 20.77 -1.65 8.47
C VAL A 255 20.26 -0.57 9.42
N LEU A 256 21.07 -0.24 10.42
CA LEU A 256 20.81 0.85 11.36
C LEU A 256 21.56 2.10 10.92
N ASN A 257 20.93 3.27 11.07
CA ASN A 257 21.43 4.55 10.60
C ASN A 257 21.89 4.50 9.13
N PRO A 258 21.02 4.10 8.18
CA PRO A 258 21.40 3.95 6.78
C PRO A 258 21.75 5.31 6.16
N THR A 259 22.70 5.34 5.25
CA THR A 259 22.78 6.37 4.22
C THR A 259 21.81 6.03 3.10
N TRP A 260 21.34 7.00 2.35
CA TRP A 260 20.47 6.77 1.22
C TRP A 260 21.14 7.15 -0.10
N THR A 261 21.50 6.15 -0.88
CA THR A 261 21.89 6.35 -2.28
C THR A 261 20.63 6.60 -3.09
N VAL A 262 20.49 7.80 -3.60
CA VAL A 262 19.30 8.24 -4.35
C VAL A 262 19.26 7.52 -5.70
N PRO A 263 18.17 6.83 -6.04
CA PRO A 263 18.02 6.23 -7.36
C PRO A 263 18.18 7.26 -8.49
N SER A 264 18.86 6.87 -9.57
CA SER A 264 19.15 7.77 -10.69
C SER A 264 17.90 8.42 -11.30
N SER A 265 16.77 7.72 -11.30
CA SER A 265 15.48 8.26 -11.74
C SER A 265 14.99 9.42 -10.85
N ILE A 266 15.16 9.33 -9.53
CA ILE A 266 14.82 10.39 -8.57
C ILE A 266 15.83 11.53 -8.69
N ALA A 267 17.13 11.21 -8.79
CA ALA A 267 18.18 12.22 -8.99
C ALA A 267 17.91 13.06 -10.25
N LYS A 268 17.56 12.40 -11.36
CA LYS A 268 17.25 13.03 -12.64
C LYS A 268 16.02 13.93 -12.59
N THR A 269 14.94 13.47 -11.94
CA THR A 269 13.64 14.18 -11.99
C THR A 269 13.47 15.14 -10.81
N GLU A 270 13.54 14.66 -9.59
CA GLU A 270 13.18 15.41 -8.39
C GLU A 270 14.34 16.26 -7.88
N ILE A 271 15.53 15.62 -7.65
CA ILE A 271 16.69 16.36 -7.14
C ILE A 271 17.10 17.44 -8.14
N SER A 272 17.20 17.10 -9.43
CA SER A 272 17.54 18.08 -10.48
C SER A 272 16.53 19.24 -10.55
N ALA A 273 15.24 18.96 -10.37
CA ALA A 273 14.22 20.01 -10.33
C ALA A 273 14.37 20.95 -9.11
N HIS A 274 14.75 20.38 -7.96
CA HIS A 274 15.05 21.16 -6.76
C HIS A 274 16.32 21.99 -6.91
N MET A 275 17.41 21.39 -7.42
CA MET A 275 18.68 22.11 -7.62
C MET A 275 18.60 23.27 -8.59
N ARG A 276 17.76 23.15 -9.65
CA ARG A 276 17.52 24.29 -10.58
C ARG A 276 16.83 25.48 -9.92
N LYS A 277 16.00 25.23 -8.90
CA LYS A 277 15.27 26.29 -8.18
C LYS A 277 16.07 26.84 -7.00
N ASP A 278 16.91 26.03 -6.44
CA ASP A 278 17.58 26.29 -5.18
C ASP A 278 18.90 25.53 -5.08
N PRO A 279 20.03 26.19 -5.44
CA PRO A 279 21.37 25.59 -5.39
C PRO A 279 21.78 25.08 -4.00
N GLY A 280 21.19 25.61 -2.93
CA GLY A 280 21.45 25.17 -1.54
C GLY A 280 20.68 23.93 -1.10
N TYR A 281 19.84 23.35 -1.96
CA TYR A 281 18.96 22.23 -1.61
C TYR A 281 19.72 21.02 -1.06
N LEU A 282 20.76 20.55 -1.72
CA LEU A 282 21.54 19.38 -1.28
C LEU A 282 22.15 19.58 0.11
N SER A 283 22.72 20.75 0.36
CA SER A 283 23.33 21.06 1.67
C SER A 283 22.28 21.01 2.79
N ARG A 284 21.09 21.60 2.58
CA ARG A 284 20.00 21.56 3.58
C ARG A 284 19.43 20.18 3.78
N MET A 285 19.47 19.34 2.75
CA MET A 285 19.00 17.95 2.81
C MET A 285 20.10 16.98 3.25
N HIS A 286 21.29 17.49 3.64
CA HIS A 286 22.45 16.68 4.01
C HIS A 286 22.81 15.65 2.94
N MET A 287 22.83 16.10 1.69
CA MET A 287 23.16 15.28 0.52
C MET A 287 24.51 15.72 -0.05
N GLU A 288 25.25 14.75 -0.57
CA GLU A 288 26.50 14.93 -1.30
C GLU A 288 26.37 14.35 -2.71
N VAL A 289 27.17 14.85 -3.63
CA VAL A 289 27.29 14.31 -4.99
C VAL A 289 28.63 13.60 -5.10
N LEU A 290 28.58 12.40 -5.65
CA LEU A 290 29.76 11.51 -5.77
C LEU A 290 29.97 11.15 -7.23
N ASP A 291 31.24 11.05 -7.64
CA ASP A 291 31.61 10.50 -8.94
C ASP A 291 31.51 8.95 -8.98
N ALA A 292 31.95 8.35 -10.07
CA ALA A 292 31.95 6.89 -10.26
C ALA A 292 32.92 6.14 -9.30
N HIS A 293 33.79 6.86 -8.61
CA HIS A 293 34.77 6.33 -7.64
C HIS A 293 34.38 6.64 -6.18
N ASP A 294 33.10 7.03 -5.94
CA ASP A 294 32.61 7.48 -4.62
C ASP A 294 33.35 8.71 -4.06
N THR A 295 33.98 9.52 -4.93
CA THR A 295 34.66 10.76 -4.52
C THR A 295 33.67 11.92 -4.55
N PRO A 296 33.60 12.75 -3.49
CA PRO A 296 32.79 13.95 -3.48
C PRO A 296 33.17 14.93 -4.59
N ILE A 297 32.17 15.41 -5.33
CA ILE A 297 32.31 16.45 -6.37
C ILE A 297 31.47 17.67 -6.03
N ASP A 298 31.90 18.84 -6.55
CA ASP A 298 31.16 20.07 -6.33
C ASP A 298 29.78 19.99 -7.01
N PRO A 299 28.66 20.13 -6.27
CA PRO A 299 27.34 20.17 -6.86
C PRO A 299 27.13 21.25 -7.92
N HIS A 300 27.89 22.35 -7.88
CA HIS A 300 27.83 23.41 -8.87
C HIS A 300 28.49 23.06 -10.22
N ALA A 301 29.35 22.04 -10.23
CA ALA A 301 29.96 21.52 -11.46
C ALA A 301 29.10 20.48 -12.18
N VAL A 302 27.92 20.15 -11.64
CA VAL A 302 27.03 19.12 -12.16
C VAL A 302 25.92 19.72 -13.03
N ASP A 303 25.63 19.06 -14.15
CA ASP A 303 24.46 19.41 -14.99
C ASP A 303 23.14 18.94 -14.37
N TRP A 304 22.42 19.86 -13.79
CA TRP A 304 21.07 19.64 -13.22
C TRP A 304 19.94 19.86 -14.21
N SER A 305 20.19 19.91 -15.53
CA SER A 305 19.13 20.06 -16.54
C SER A 305 18.06 18.98 -16.47
N GLY A 306 18.42 17.78 -16.03
CA GLY A 306 17.55 16.62 -15.99
C GLY A 306 17.33 15.97 -17.36
N THR A 307 18.03 16.45 -18.40
CA THR A 307 17.88 15.94 -19.79
C THR A 307 18.62 14.62 -19.99
N HIS A 308 19.73 14.41 -19.30
CA HIS A 308 20.58 13.22 -19.40
C HIS A 308 20.47 12.31 -18.16
N THR A 309 20.84 11.05 -18.32
CA THR A 309 21.04 10.18 -17.17
C THR A 309 22.23 10.69 -16.38
N PRO A 310 22.13 10.89 -15.05
CA PRO A 310 23.23 11.36 -14.24
C PRO A 310 24.44 10.41 -14.34
N ASN A 311 25.61 10.96 -14.54
CA ASN A 311 26.90 10.26 -14.46
C ASN A 311 27.52 10.39 -13.05
N PHE A 312 26.71 10.75 -12.07
CA PHE A 312 27.05 10.95 -10.67
C PHE A 312 26.02 10.26 -9.78
N THR A 313 26.38 10.03 -8.54
CA THR A 313 25.52 9.50 -7.49
C THR A 313 25.18 10.61 -6.50
N VAL A 314 23.93 10.71 -6.08
CA VAL A 314 23.54 11.53 -4.92
C VAL A 314 23.37 10.61 -3.72
N ARG A 315 24.04 10.93 -2.61
CA ARG A 315 23.94 10.17 -1.36
C ARG A 315 23.48 11.10 -0.23
N GLN A 316 22.42 10.71 0.47
CA GLN A 316 21.98 11.40 1.68
C GLN A 316 22.64 10.77 2.90
N GLN A 317 23.20 11.61 3.75
CA GLN A 317 23.80 11.20 5.01
C GLN A 317 22.74 10.63 5.97
N ASN A 318 23.17 9.74 6.87
CA ASN A 318 22.30 9.25 7.94
C ASN A 318 21.95 10.38 8.92
N GLY A 319 20.84 10.24 9.62
CA GLY A 319 20.35 11.23 10.58
C GLY A 319 18.85 11.37 10.57
N ALA A 320 18.32 12.29 11.38
CA ALA A 320 16.87 12.52 11.51
C ALA A 320 16.21 13.05 10.23
N TRP A 321 16.97 13.62 9.32
CA TRP A 321 16.57 14.12 8.00
C TRP A 321 16.52 13.05 6.92
N ASN A 322 17.15 11.88 7.15
CA ASN A 322 17.27 10.83 6.13
C ASN A 322 15.91 10.29 5.71
N ALA A 323 15.69 10.20 4.41
CA ALA A 323 14.42 9.70 3.85
C ALA A 323 14.12 8.24 4.24
N LEU A 324 15.17 7.43 4.48
CA LEU A 324 15.04 6.05 4.96
C LEU A 324 14.83 5.95 6.47
N GLY A 325 14.83 7.10 7.20
CA GLY A 325 14.77 7.11 8.65
C GLY A 325 15.98 6.40 9.30
N ALA A 326 15.75 5.71 10.41
CA ALA A 326 16.81 5.10 11.20
C ALA A 326 17.06 3.61 10.88
N VAL A 327 16.21 2.95 10.10
CA VAL A 327 16.28 1.51 9.82
C VAL A 327 15.93 1.23 8.37
N LYS A 328 16.73 0.38 7.72
CA LYS A 328 16.46 -0.23 6.44
C LYS A 328 16.48 -1.76 6.60
N ILE A 329 15.55 -2.46 5.98
CA ILE A 329 15.48 -3.92 5.92
C ILE A 329 15.95 -4.35 4.55
N ASP A 330 17.06 -5.10 4.48
CA ASP A 330 17.64 -5.57 3.23
C ASP A 330 16.92 -6.82 2.73
N MET A 331 16.49 -6.76 1.48
CA MET A 331 15.82 -7.85 0.76
C MET A 331 16.21 -7.79 -0.73
N PRO A 332 17.36 -8.32 -1.12
CA PRO A 332 17.85 -8.24 -2.51
C PRO A 332 16.81 -8.74 -3.51
N ASN A 333 16.52 -7.94 -4.53
CA ASN A 333 15.54 -8.25 -5.56
C ASN A 333 15.81 -7.44 -6.86
N PRO A 334 15.26 -7.87 -8.01
CA PRO A 334 15.51 -7.20 -9.31
C PRO A 334 14.97 -5.77 -9.41
N TYR A 335 14.01 -5.40 -8.56
CA TYR A 335 13.35 -4.07 -8.59
C TYR A 335 14.07 -3.03 -7.75
N SER A 336 15.10 -3.41 -6.99
CA SER A 336 15.83 -2.51 -6.08
C SER A 336 14.93 -1.83 -5.04
N VAL A 337 13.85 -2.48 -4.63
CA VAL A 337 12.96 -2.02 -3.56
C VAL A 337 13.28 -2.70 -2.23
N TYR A 338 12.93 -2.04 -1.14
CA TYR A 338 13.18 -2.54 0.22
C TYR A 338 12.15 -1.97 1.20
N MET A 339 12.15 -2.46 2.43
CA MET A 339 11.38 -1.89 3.53
C MET A 339 12.25 -0.97 4.37
N HIS A 340 11.71 0.14 4.88
CA HIS A 340 12.49 1.11 5.65
C HIS A 340 11.65 1.97 6.57
N ASP A 341 12.31 2.69 7.47
CA ASP A 341 11.75 3.76 8.28
C ASP A 341 11.46 5.01 7.43
N THR A 342 11.03 6.08 8.06
CA THR A 342 10.83 7.38 7.40
C THR A 342 10.99 8.51 8.42
N ASN A 343 11.43 9.68 7.94
CA ASN A 343 11.39 10.93 8.68
C ASN A 343 9.97 11.57 8.71
N GLN A 344 9.04 11.08 7.88
CA GLN A 344 7.66 11.58 7.72
C GLN A 344 6.65 10.64 8.41
N ARG A 345 6.79 10.41 9.71
CA ARG A 345 5.97 9.43 10.45
C ARG A 345 4.49 9.81 10.57
N ASN A 346 4.17 11.09 10.45
CA ASN A 346 2.78 11.57 10.45
C ASN A 346 1.93 10.95 9.34
N LEU A 347 2.52 10.59 8.20
CA LEU A 347 1.84 9.99 7.06
C LEU A 347 1.25 8.59 7.37
N PHE A 348 1.73 7.90 8.39
CA PHE A 348 1.11 6.63 8.81
C PHE A 348 -0.28 6.81 9.43
N SER A 349 -0.64 8.02 9.85
CA SER A 349 -1.97 8.34 10.37
C SER A 349 -3.02 8.52 9.29
N ASP A 350 -2.58 8.70 8.04
CA ASP A 350 -3.48 8.92 6.91
C ASP A 350 -4.17 7.62 6.49
N ASP A 351 -5.41 7.72 6.04
CA ASP A 351 -6.14 6.61 5.44
C ASP A 351 -5.59 6.24 4.06
N TYR A 352 -5.05 7.21 3.32
CA TYR A 352 -4.38 7.03 2.04
C TYR A 352 -2.88 6.92 2.26
N ARG A 353 -2.32 5.74 2.00
CA ARG A 353 -0.90 5.43 2.23
C ARG A 353 -0.19 4.92 0.96
N PHE A 354 -0.47 5.55 -0.18
CA PHE A 354 0.14 5.29 -1.47
C PHE A 354 0.94 6.53 -1.90
N ASP A 355 2.13 6.72 -1.29
CA ASP A 355 2.93 7.94 -1.43
C ASP A 355 4.45 7.67 -1.47
N SER A 356 4.87 6.44 -1.76
CA SER A 356 6.28 6.13 -1.96
C SER A 356 6.64 6.05 -3.46
N HIS A 357 7.93 5.82 -3.74
CA HIS A 357 8.45 5.59 -5.09
C HIS A 357 8.66 4.10 -5.38
N GLY A 358 7.90 3.22 -4.73
CA GLY A 358 7.96 1.78 -4.89
C GLY A 358 8.43 1.02 -3.65
N CYS A 359 9.31 1.57 -2.82
CA CYS A 359 9.69 0.98 -1.53
C CYS A 359 8.53 1.01 -0.54
N SER A 360 8.58 0.19 0.51
CA SER A 360 7.61 0.20 1.61
C SER A 360 8.18 0.89 2.85
N ARG A 361 7.61 2.05 3.22
CA ARG A 361 7.89 2.66 4.54
C ARG A 361 7.08 1.90 5.58
N VAL A 362 7.70 1.50 6.67
CA VAL A 362 7.08 0.64 7.70
C VAL A 362 6.93 1.41 9.01
N ASP A 363 5.69 1.50 9.51
CA ASP A 363 5.43 2.06 10.84
C ASP A 363 6.03 1.14 11.91
N ASN A 364 6.69 1.72 12.91
CA ASN A 364 7.37 0.98 13.98
C ASN A 364 8.37 -0.10 13.48
N VAL A 365 9.12 0.23 12.41
CA VAL A 365 10.09 -0.68 11.78
C VAL A 365 11.16 -1.23 12.73
N ARG A 366 11.48 -0.53 13.82
CA ARG A 366 12.42 -1.00 14.86
C ARG A 366 11.90 -2.25 15.58
N ASP A 367 10.58 -2.37 15.73
CA ASP A 367 9.96 -3.59 16.27
C ASP A 367 10.05 -4.75 15.28
N LEU A 368 9.85 -4.48 13.98
CA LEU A 368 10.09 -5.46 12.92
C LEU A 368 11.55 -5.90 12.90
N ALA A 369 12.51 -4.97 13.02
CA ALA A 369 13.93 -5.28 13.09
C ALA A 369 14.26 -6.18 14.30
N ALA A 370 13.70 -5.88 15.48
CA ALA A 370 13.88 -6.72 16.67
C ALA A 370 13.30 -8.12 16.47
N TRP A 371 12.13 -8.26 15.83
CA TRP A 371 11.56 -9.55 15.50
C TRP A 371 12.39 -10.33 14.48
N LEU A 372 12.93 -9.65 13.46
CA LEU A 372 13.81 -10.28 12.47
C LEU A 372 15.09 -10.84 13.11
N LEU A 373 15.65 -10.11 14.07
CA LEU A 373 16.91 -10.44 14.77
C LEU A 373 16.67 -11.29 16.03
N GLN A 374 15.48 -11.84 16.27
CA GLN A 374 15.15 -12.55 17.52
C GLN A 374 16.02 -13.78 17.79
N GLU A 375 16.62 -14.40 16.78
CA GLU A 375 17.57 -15.51 16.99
C GLU A 375 18.86 -15.05 17.69
N GLU A 376 19.18 -13.75 17.61
CA GLU A 376 20.26 -13.09 18.35
C GLU A 376 19.72 -12.14 19.45
N MET A 377 18.58 -12.44 20.07
CA MET A 377 17.87 -11.55 21.00
C MET A 377 18.74 -11.11 22.19
N ALA A 378 19.72 -11.92 22.62
CA ALA A 378 20.67 -11.54 23.65
C ALA A 378 21.50 -10.31 23.26
N LYS A 379 21.75 -10.12 21.95
CA LYS A 379 22.52 -9.01 21.38
C LYS A 379 21.62 -7.91 20.80
N TRP A 380 20.54 -8.29 20.13
CA TRP A 380 19.70 -7.40 19.30
C TRP A 380 18.23 -7.36 19.72
N ASN A 381 17.94 -7.17 21.01
CA ASN A 381 16.58 -6.81 21.43
C ASN A 381 16.25 -5.36 21.07
N ARG A 382 15.00 -4.96 21.27
CA ARG A 382 14.51 -3.62 20.92
C ARG A 382 15.34 -2.50 21.59
N ALA A 383 15.71 -2.66 22.86
CA ALA A 383 16.50 -1.64 23.57
C ALA A 383 17.92 -1.53 23.01
N ALA A 384 18.54 -2.63 22.62
CA ALA A 384 19.87 -2.62 21.98
C ALA A 384 19.83 -1.95 20.61
N ILE A 385 18.79 -2.18 19.82
CA ILE A 385 18.55 -1.50 18.54
C ILE A 385 18.39 0.02 18.76
N ASP A 386 17.57 0.43 19.72
CA ASP A 386 17.36 1.86 20.01
C ASP A 386 18.66 2.51 20.51
N ALA A 387 19.47 1.82 21.33
CA ALA A 387 20.78 2.30 21.78
C ALA A 387 21.77 2.42 20.60
N ALA A 388 21.82 1.43 19.70
CA ALA A 388 22.68 1.48 18.52
C ALA A 388 22.27 2.63 17.57
N ILE A 389 20.99 2.86 17.36
CA ILE A 389 20.48 3.98 16.55
C ILE A 389 20.89 5.31 17.18
N ALA A 390 20.83 5.43 18.51
CA ALA A 390 21.20 6.67 19.22
C ALA A 390 22.68 7.05 19.07
N THR A 391 23.57 6.10 18.75
CA THR A 391 24.98 6.40 18.45
C THR A 391 25.20 7.18 17.17
N GLY A 392 24.22 7.17 16.25
CA GLY A 392 24.36 7.72 14.90
C GLY A 392 25.30 6.93 13.99
N GLN A 393 25.89 5.82 14.46
CA GLN A 393 26.81 5.02 13.65
C GLN A 393 26.04 4.13 12.67
N HIS A 394 26.49 4.11 11.42
CA HIS A 394 25.99 3.17 10.42
C HIS A 394 26.41 1.75 10.79
N GLN A 395 25.44 0.82 10.80
CA GLN A 395 25.68 -0.60 11.11
C GLN A 395 24.86 -1.50 10.20
N GLU A 396 25.50 -2.46 9.56
CA GLU A 396 24.87 -3.52 8.79
C GLU A 396 24.90 -4.81 9.60
N ILE A 397 23.72 -5.41 9.82
CA ILE A 397 23.52 -6.59 10.64
C ILE A 397 22.91 -7.66 9.75
N ALA A 398 23.71 -8.67 9.39
CA ALA A 398 23.21 -9.82 8.64
C ALA A 398 22.31 -10.68 9.53
N LEU A 399 21.21 -11.19 8.98
CA LEU A 399 20.39 -12.18 9.67
C LEU A 399 21.09 -13.55 9.66
N PRO A 400 21.17 -14.25 10.81
CA PRO A 400 21.73 -15.61 10.87
C PRO A 400 20.95 -16.59 9.97
N LYS A 401 19.63 -16.40 9.92
CA LYS A 401 18.71 -17.11 9.04
C LYS A 401 17.87 -16.12 8.28
N LYS A 402 17.90 -16.21 6.97
CA LYS A 402 17.08 -15.37 6.10
C LYS A 402 15.60 -15.61 6.36
N VAL A 403 14.78 -14.57 6.21
CA VAL A 403 13.34 -14.62 6.41
C VAL A 403 12.65 -14.38 5.06
N PRO A 404 11.83 -15.33 4.57
CA PRO A 404 11.07 -15.13 3.33
C PRO A 404 10.16 -13.91 3.44
N VAL A 405 10.03 -13.16 2.34
CA VAL A 405 9.12 -12.03 2.23
C VAL A 405 8.37 -12.06 0.92
N ALA A 406 7.05 -11.86 0.97
CA ALA A 406 6.20 -11.71 -0.19
C ALA A 406 5.55 -10.32 -0.19
N TRP A 407 5.70 -9.57 -1.28
CA TRP A 407 4.88 -8.41 -1.58
C TRP A 407 3.82 -8.85 -2.57
N ILE A 408 2.56 -8.85 -2.14
CA ILE A 408 1.41 -9.35 -2.87
C ILE A 408 0.42 -8.22 -3.16
N TYR A 409 -0.42 -8.42 -4.17
CA TYR A 409 -1.47 -7.49 -4.54
C TYR A 409 -2.82 -8.20 -4.50
N LEU A 410 -3.38 -8.39 -3.29
CA LEU A 410 -4.68 -9.01 -3.10
C LEU A 410 -5.73 -7.93 -2.78
N THR A 411 -6.63 -7.69 -3.72
CA THR A 411 -7.77 -6.80 -3.53
C THR A 411 -8.94 -7.52 -2.86
N ALA A 412 -8.94 -8.87 -2.87
CA ALA A 412 -9.85 -9.71 -2.11
C ALA A 412 -9.16 -10.99 -1.63
N TRP A 413 -9.45 -11.43 -0.40
CA TRP A 413 -9.00 -12.72 0.15
C TRP A 413 -9.93 -13.18 1.26
N MET A 414 -9.88 -14.46 1.59
CA MET A 414 -10.60 -15.05 2.72
C MET A 414 -9.61 -15.59 3.74
N THR A 415 -9.77 -15.19 4.99
CA THR A 415 -9.00 -15.67 6.14
C THR A 415 -9.51 -17.04 6.62
N ARG A 416 -8.76 -17.73 7.49
CA ARG A 416 -9.13 -19.08 7.99
C ARG A 416 -10.45 -19.08 8.77
N ASP A 417 -10.80 -17.97 9.42
CA ASP A 417 -12.08 -17.76 10.10
C ASP A 417 -13.24 -17.47 9.12
N GLN A 418 -13.02 -17.68 7.82
CA GLN A 418 -13.96 -17.47 6.72
C GLN A 418 -14.40 -16.00 6.51
N THR A 419 -13.68 -15.05 7.10
CA THR A 419 -13.94 -13.64 6.84
C THR A 419 -13.38 -13.23 5.48
N ILE A 420 -14.25 -12.74 4.58
CA ILE A 420 -13.85 -12.27 3.26
C ILE A 420 -13.51 -10.78 3.34
N GLN A 421 -12.28 -10.47 3.00
CA GLN A 421 -11.70 -9.13 3.03
C GLN A 421 -11.69 -8.52 1.63
N PHE A 422 -11.89 -7.20 1.55
CA PHE A 422 -11.78 -6.45 0.29
C PHE A 422 -10.97 -5.17 0.47
N ARG A 423 -10.22 -4.81 -0.55
CA ARG A 423 -9.51 -3.52 -0.65
C ARG A 423 -9.79 -2.89 -2.01
N ASN A 424 -9.55 -1.61 -2.14
CA ASN A 424 -9.63 -0.94 -3.43
C ASN A 424 -8.49 -1.42 -4.32
N ASP A 425 -8.78 -1.59 -5.61
CA ASP A 425 -7.78 -1.80 -6.66
C ASP A 425 -7.16 -0.44 -7.01
N ILE A 426 -6.19 0.00 -6.19
CA ILE A 426 -5.63 1.36 -6.28
C ILE A 426 -4.73 1.56 -7.50
N TYR A 427 -4.19 0.48 -8.06
CA TYR A 427 -3.34 0.52 -9.26
C TYR A 427 -4.10 0.11 -10.53
N ASP A 428 -5.43 -0.09 -10.44
CA ASP A 428 -6.31 -0.51 -11.54
C ASP A 428 -5.81 -1.76 -12.28
N GLN A 429 -5.32 -2.77 -11.53
CA GLN A 429 -4.68 -3.96 -12.07
C GLN A 429 -5.62 -5.17 -12.19
N ASP A 430 -6.80 -5.16 -11.54
CA ASP A 430 -7.68 -6.34 -11.50
C ASP A 430 -8.29 -6.63 -12.87
N GLU A 431 -8.87 -5.61 -13.48
CA GLU A 431 -9.54 -5.77 -14.78
C GLU A 431 -8.53 -6.03 -15.90
N GLN A 432 -7.41 -5.31 -15.92
CA GLN A 432 -6.33 -5.51 -16.89
C GLN A 432 -5.76 -6.95 -16.85
N LEU A 433 -5.58 -7.52 -15.65
CA LEU A 433 -5.11 -8.88 -15.49
C LEU A 433 -6.10 -9.89 -16.06
N LEU A 434 -7.39 -9.76 -15.74
CA LEU A 434 -8.44 -10.69 -16.18
C LEU A 434 -8.66 -10.62 -17.70
N GLU A 435 -8.55 -9.44 -18.29
CA GLU A 435 -8.60 -9.25 -19.75
C GLU A 435 -7.42 -9.93 -20.44
N ALA A 436 -6.20 -9.72 -19.96
CA ALA A 436 -4.99 -10.34 -20.51
C ALA A 436 -5.05 -11.87 -20.42
N THR A 437 -5.49 -12.43 -19.29
CA THR A 437 -5.67 -13.88 -19.10
C THR A 437 -6.72 -14.46 -20.05
N ALA A 438 -7.83 -13.74 -20.26
CA ALA A 438 -8.87 -14.17 -21.19
C ALA A 438 -8.41 -14.16 -22.64
N GLU A 439 -7.64 -13.14 -23.05
CA GLU A 439 -7.03 -13.07 -24.39
C GLU A 439 -6.03 -14.19 -24.62
N GLU A 440 -5.17 -14.50 -23.64
CA GLU A 440 -4.22 -15.60 -23.71
C GLU A 440 -4.94 -16.96 -23.86
N ALA A 441 -5.98 -17.20 -23.04
CA ALA A 441 -6.79 -18.41 -23.13
C ALA A 441 -7.50 -18.55 -24.48
N ALA A 442 -8.00 -17.45 -25.04
CA ALA A 442 -8.63 -17.43 -26.37
C ALA A 442 -7.62 -17.75 -27.48
N PHE A 443 -6.40 -17.18 -27.38
CA PHE A 443 -5.31 -17.47 -28.33
C PHE A 443 -4.93 -18.95 -28.34
N PHE A 444 -4.73 -19.58 -27.17
CA PHE A 444 -4.41 -21.00 -27.08
C PHE A 444 -5.58 -21.89 -27.55
N SER A 445 -6.82 -21.51 -27.29
CA SER A 445 -8.00 -22.23 -27.79
C SER A 445 -8.09 -22.18 -29.30
N GLN A 446 -7.80 -21.04 -29.92
CA GLN A 446 -7.75 -20.93 -31.40
C GLN A 446 -6.59 -21.72 -32.01
N ALA A 447 -5.42 -21.67 -31.39
CA ALA A 447 -4.25 -22.45 -31.84
C ALA A 447 -4.49 -23.97 -31.75
N ALA A 448 -5.19 -24.43 -30.70
CA ALA A 448 -5.57 -25.84 -30.55
C ALA A 448 -6.61 -26.31 -31.57
N ASN A 449 -7.46 -25.39 -32.05
CA ASN A 449 -8.52 -25.68 -33.03
C ASN A 449 -8.06 -25.50 -34.49
N HIS A 450 -6.84 -25.01 -34.76
CA HIS A 450 -6.23 -25.04 -36.08
C HIS A 450 -5.48 -26.39 -36.27
N PRO A 451 -5.98 -27.35 -37.04
CA PRO A 451 -5.24 -28.54 -37.37
C PRO A 451 -4.02 -28.09 -38.17
N LEU A 452 -2.83 -28.41 -37.67
CA LEU A 452 -1.60 -28.40 -38.46
C LEU A 452 -1.88 -29.30 -39.71
N THR A 453 -2.27 -28.71 -40.83
CA THR A 453 -2.31 -29.38 -42.11
C THR A 453 -0.88 -29.79 -42.39
N ALA A 454 -0.64 -31.08 -42.16
CA ALA A 454 0.60 -31.75 -42.54
C ALA A 454 0.75 -31.69 -44.06
N HIS A 455 1.45 -30.67 -44.55
CA HIS A 455 2.10 -30.72 -45.86
C HIS A 455 3.49 -31.35 -45.70
N LEU A 456 3.49 -32.68 -45.49
CA LEU A 456 4.63 -33.56 -45.75
C LEU A 456 4.10 -34.78 -46.50
N ALA A 457 3.98 -34.66 -47.82
CA ALA A 457 4.06 -35.75 -48.75
C ALA A 457 3.87 -35.22 -50.20
N GLN A 458 4.95 -34.82 -50.85
CA GLN A 458 5.28 -35.21 -52.25
C GLN A 458 6.75 -34.95 -52.50
#